data_5e69c93ddb676bb689500f6880b751ab
#
_entry.id   5e69c93ddb676bb689500f6880b751ab
#
_cell.length_a   1.000
_cell.length_b   1.000
_cell.length_c   1.000
_cell.angle_alpha   90.00
_cell.angle_beta   90.00
_cell.angle_gamma   90.00
#
_symmetry.space_group_name_H-M   'P 1'
#
loop_
_entity.id
_entity.type
_entity.pdbx_description
1 polymer ?
#
loop_
_entity_poly.entity_id
_entity_poly.type
_entity_poly.pdbx_seq_one_letter_code
_entity_poly.pdbx_strand_id
1 'polypeptide(L)'
;KSYLTNSFTKVGMSMSNVSQDDLSKFQDYKPDFKDADEVLEFLIENIEEDFPTPVTTSYTADYMSDSAKSDNVGAYYVQGRIDDTSVNIIKINPDFANKGMTQMYTTLAHEGYPGHLYQFTASNANTDIPNVRKILSFMGATEGWAQYASKCTLDYLDTSEGIKKLIYANDILGYILYSMVDVGVNYNGWDYEKVKEYMSTALGSADSESVTAATKEAYDLARSNPGYFLPYTVGYLKMI
;
A
#
# COMPACT_ATOMS: atom_id res chain seq x y z
N LYS A 1 -13.86 -2.67 -15.25
CA LYS A 1 -12.96 -3.65 -15.88
C LYS A 1 -11.95 -2.97 -16.82
N SER A 2 -12.38 -2.23 -17.85
CA SER A 2 -11.47 -1.57 -18.78
C SER A 2 -10.48 -0.61 -18.11
N TYR A 3 -10.90 0.08 -17.05
CA TYR A 3 -10.06 1.00 -16.30
C TYR A 3 -8.88 0.28 -15.59
N LEU A 4 -9.15 -0.79 -14.85
CA LEU A 4 -8.12 -1.59 -14.18
C LEU A 4 -7.18 -2.27 -15.20
N THR A 5 -7.72 -2.79 -16.30
CA THR A 5 -6.92 -3.39 -17.38
C THR A 5 -5.98 -2.36 -18.02
N ASN A 6 -6.47 -1.14 -18.30
CA ASN A 6 -5.64 -0.07 -18.83
C ASN A 6 -4.55 0.36 -17.84
N SER A 7 -4.84 0.35 -16.55
CA SER A 7 -3.86 0.68 -15.51
C SER A 7 -2.77 -0.38 -15.40
N PHE A 8 -3.14 -1.66 -15.45
CA PHE A 8 -2.18 -2.76 -15.54
C PHE A 8 -1.23 -2.60 -16.74
N THR A 9 -1.79 -2.27 -17.91
CA THR A 9 -1.00 -2.02 -19.11
C THR A 9 -0.07 -0.82 -18.94
N LYS A 10 -0.53 0.28 -18.33
CA LYS A 10 0.31 1.47 -18.08
C LYS A 10 1.47 1.16 -17.13
N VAL A 11 1.23 0.40 -16.05
CA VAL A 11 2.30 -0.04 -15.15
C VAL A 11 3.31 -0.91 -15.92
N GLY A 12 2.85 -1.88 -16.70
CA GLY A 12 3.72 -2.70 -17.55
C GLY A 12 4.54 -1.89 -18.54
N MET A 13 3.94 -0.86 -19.16
CA MET A 13 4.66 0.06 -20.06
C MET A 13 5.69 0.92 -19.32
N SER A 14 5.42 1.34 -18.08
CA SER A 14 6.40 2.09 -17.29
C SER A 14 7.67 1.28 -16.98
N MET A 15 7.54 -0.06 -16.95
CA MET A 15 8.66 -0.99 -16.74
C MET A 15 9.54 -1.17 -17.98
N SER A 16 9.08 -0.79 -19.17
CA SER A 16 9.86 -0.95 -20.42
C SER A 16 11.19 -0.16 -20.43
N ASN A 17 11.32 0.83 -19.54
CA ASN A 17 12.51 1.66 -19.41
C ASN A 17 13.40 1.28 -18.21
N VAL A 18 13.12 0.16 -17.54
CA VAL A 18 13.97 -0.34 -16.44
C VAL A 18 15.16 -1.08 -17.04
N SER A 19 16.36 -0.76 -16.56
CA SER A 19 17.60 -1.39 -17.07
C SER A 19 17.76 -2.82 -16.58
N GLN A 20 18.56 -3.62 -17.28
CA GLN A 20 18.90 -4.97 -16.81
C GLN A 20 19.72 -4.94 -15.51
N ASP A 21 20.48 -3.89 -15.29
CA ASP A 21 21.23 -3.66 -14.06
C ASP A 21 20.28 -3.43 -12.87
N ASP A 22 19.24 -2.57 -13.04
CA ASP A 22 18.21 -2.38 -12.02
C ASP A 22 17.45 -3.67 -11.70
N LEU A 23 17.07 -4.45 -12.73
CA LEU A 23 16.40 -5.74 -12.54
C LEU A 23 17.26 -6.71 -11.74
N SER A 24 18.57 -6.75 -12.01
CA SER A 24 19.48 -7.64 -11.30
C SER A 24 19.70 -7.23 -9.83
N LYS A 25 19.67 -5.95 -9.55
CA LYS A 25 19.88 -5.40 -8.20
C LYS A 25 18.63 -5.36 -7.34
N PHE A 26 17.45 -5.36 -7.97
CA PHE A 26 16.18 -5.15 -7.26
C PHE A 26 15.90 -6.20 -6.19
N GLN A 27 16.24 -7.49 -6.42
CA GLN A 27 15.97 -8.54 -5.45
C GLN A 27 16.79 -8.39 -4.15
N ASP A 28 17.98 -7.82 -4.27
CA ASP A 28 18.88 -7.59 -3.14
C ASP A 28 18.78 -6.17 -2.59
N TYR A 29 18.01 -5.29 -3.27
CA TYR A 29 17.83 -3.91 -2.83
C TYR A 29 17.03 -3.83 -1.55
N LYS A 30 17.57 -3.07 -0.62
CA LYS A 30 16.91 -2.65 0.61
C LYS A 30 17.44 -1.28 1.00
N PRO A 31 16.57 -0.33 1.36
CA PRO A 31 17.00 0.94 1.89
C PRO A 31 17.72 0.74 3.23
N ASP A 32 18.68 1.59 3.52
CA ASP A 32 19.57 1.48 4.69
C ASP A 32 18.93 2.13 5.92
N PHE A 33 17.97 1.44 6.50
CA PHE A 33 17.34 1.79 7.78
C PHE A 33 17.46 0.63 8.75
N LYS A 34 17.65 0.95 10.01
CA LYS A 34 17.78 -0.01 11.12
C LYS A 34 16.46 -0.65 11.52
N ASP A 35 15.45 0.22 11.68
CA ASP A 35 14.15 -0.12 12.26
C ASP A 35 13.05 0.81 11.73
N ALA A 36 11.84 0.62 12.25
CA ALA A 36 10.66 1.37 11.86
C ALA A 36 10.73 2.85 12.28
N ASP A 37 11.35 3.15 13.43
CA ASP A 37 11.46 4.53 13.89
C ASP A 37 12.37 5.34 12.97
N GLU A 38 13.51 4.77 12.55
CA GLU A 38 14.40 5.44 11.61
C GLU A 38 13.73 5.70 10.24
N VAL A 39 12.87 4.79 9.77
CA VAL A 39 12.06 5.03 8.57
C VAL A 39 11.08 6.19 8.78
N LEU A 40 10.35 6.21 9.90
CA LEU A 40 9.36 7.26 10.18
C LEU A 40 10.03 8.63 10.38
N GLU A 41 11.17 8.68 11.05
CA GLU A 41 11.97 9.91 11.20
C GLU A 41 12.43 10.43 9.84
N PHE A 42 12.96 9.56 8.98
CA PHE A 42 13.36 9.91 7.62
C PHE A 42 12.19 10.45 6.78
N LEU A 43 11.02 9.82 6.87
CA LEU A 43 9.82 10.26 6.15
C LEU A 43 9.35 11.64 6.64
N ILE A 44 9.42 11.91 7.95
CA ILE A 44 9.08 13.20 8.54
C ILE A 44 10.05 14.30 8.10
N GLU A 45 11.35 13.99 8.07
CA GLU A 45 12.39 14.96 7.67
C GLU A 45 12.28 15.39 6.21
N ASN A 46 11.80 14.49 5.33
CA ASN A 46 11.73 14.76 3.88
C ASN A 46 10.31 15.13 3.40
N ILE A 47 9.29 15.05 4.24
CA ILE A 47 7.88 15.23 3.83
C ILE A 47 7.60 16.59 3.17
N GLU A 48 8.28 17.65 3.59
CA GLU A 48 8.05 19.01 3.07
C GLU A 48 8.57 19.22 1.65
N GLU A 49 9.26 18.24 1.06
CA GLU A 49 9.61 18.28 -0.36
C GLU A 49 8.37 18.23 -1.26
N ASP A 50 7.33 17.45 -0.86
CA ASP A 50 6.14 17.22 -1.68
C ASP A 50 4.82 17.56 -0.99
N PHE A 51 4.81 17.70 0.34
CA PHE A 51 3.60 17.86 1.14
C PHE A 51 3.73 19.03 2.12
N PRO A 52 2.60 19.67 2.51
CA PRO A 52 2.60 20.69 3.57
C PRO A 52 3.15 20.17 4.89
N THR A 53 3.70 21.06 5.70
CA THR A 53 4.18 20.76 7.05
C THR A 53 3.16 19.94 7.86
N PRO A 54 3.54 18.83 8.46
CA PRO A 54 2.65 18.02 9.30
C PRO A 54 2.05 18.81 10.47
N VAL A 55 0.78 18.58 10.77
CA VAL A 55 0.11 19.16 11.95
C VAL A 55 0.79 18.70 13.25
N THR A 56 1.29 17.48 13.25
CA THR A 56 2.05 16.89 14.34
C THR A 56 3.07 15.90 13.80
N THR A 57 4.19 15.78 14.48
CA THR A 57 5.20 14.73 14.26
C THR A 57 5.25 13.75 15.45
N SER A 58 4.31 13.89 16.40
CA SER A 58 4.21 12.98 17.55
C SER A 58 3.50 11.68 17.17
N TYR A 59 4.16 10.57 17.38
CA TYR A 59 3.62 9.22 17.18
C TYR A 59 4.20 8.24 18.20
N THR A 60 3.57 7.07 18.30
CA THR A 60 4.11 5.90 18.98
C THR A 60 4.06 4.73 17.99
N ALA A 61 5.20 4.14 17.71
CA ALA A 61 5.30 2.90 16.94
C ALA A 61 5.38 1.71 17.91
N ASP A 62 4.32 0.90 17.95
CA ASP A 62 4.22 -0.25 18.83
C ASP A 62 4.16 -1.56 18.04
N TYR A 63 4.92 -2.56 18.46
CA TYR A 63 4.79 -3.90 17.90
C TYR A 63 3.55 -4.62 18.43
N MET A 64 2.85 -5.32 17.52
CA MET A 64 1.68 -6.12 17.87
C MET A 64 2.09 -7.32 18.73
N SER A 65 1.21 -7.69 19.69
CA SER A 65 1.36 -8.95 20.42
C SER A 65 1.06 -10.14 19.49
N ASP A 66 1.55 -11.33 19.85
CA ASP A 66 1.33 -12.56 19.06
C ASP A 66 -0.16 -12.86 18.81
N SER A 67 -1.03 -12.50 19.74
CA SER A 67 -2.48 -12.68 19.60
C SER A 67 -3.15 -11.66 18.67
N ALA A 68 -2.48 -10.57 18.33
CA ALA A 68 -2.98 -9.50 17.48
C ALA A 68 -2.42 -9.55 16.05
N LYS A 69 -1.43 -10.42 15.80
CA LYS A 69 -0.82 -10.58 14.47
C LYS A 69 -1.79 -11.17 13.46
N SER A 70 -1.64 -10.75 12.22
CA SER A 70 -2.29 -11.35 11.05
C SER A 70 -1.26 -11.44 9.93
N ASP A 71 -1.24 -12.55 9.22
CA ASP A 71 -0.28 -12.80 8.13
C ASP A 71 -0.39 -11.77 6.99
N ASN A 72 -1.55 -11.11 6.88
CA ASN A 72 -1.87 -10.19 5.81
C ASN A 72 -1.79 -8.71 6.19
N VAL A 73 -1.47 -8.39 7.46
CA VAL A 73 -1.38 -7.01 7.94
C VAL A 73 0.04 -6.71 8.39
N GLY A 74 0.72 -5.83 7.66
CA GLY A 74 2.10 -5.42 7.97
C GLY A 74 2.17 -4.37 9.08
N ALA A 75 1.33 -3.38 9.00
CA ALA A 75 1.13 -2.35 10.01
C ALA A 75 -0.27 -1.75 9.84
N TYR A 76 -0.73 -0.95 10.79
CA TYR A 76 -1.89 -0.09 10.64
C TYR A 76 -1.81 1.12 11.57
N TYR A 77 -2.30 2.25 11.07
CA TYR A 77 -2.51 3.44 11.89
C TYR A 77 -3.82 3.30 12.69
N VAL A 78 -3.72 3.53 13.99
CA VAL A 78 -4.91 3.61 14.86
C VAL A 78 -5.46 5.02 14.76
N GLN A 79 -6.57 5.18 14.04
CA GLN A 79 -7.21 6.49 13.86
C GLN A 79 -7.46 7.15 15.21
N GLY A 80 -6.85 8.31 15.40
CA GLY A 80 -6.97 9.11 16.62
C GLY A 80 -8.34 9.77 16.76
N ARG A 81 -8.50 10.51 17.85
CA ARG A 81 -9.71 11.32 18.11
C ARG A 81 -9.78 12.49 17.13
N ILE A 82 -11.01 12.88 16.77
CA ILE A 82 -11.22 14.01 15.84
C ILE A 82 -10.94 15.38 16.49
N ASP A 83 -10.90 15.45 17.81
CA ASP A 83 -10.67 16.65 18.62
C ASP A 83 -9.29 16.70 19.29
N ASP A 84 -8.43 15.69 19.02
CA ASP A 84 -7.10 15.61 19.61
C ASP A 84 -6.14 14.91 18.62
N THR A 85 -5.19 15.66 18.09
CA THR A 85 -4.17 15.19 17.15
C THR A 85 -2.84 14.84 17.84
N SER A 86 -2.78 14.86 19.17
CA SER A 86 -1.54 14.62 19.92
C SER A 86 -1.24 13.14 20.17
N VAL A 87 -2.23 12.27 20.07
CA VAL A 87 -2.08 10.83 20.30
C VAL A 87 -2.24 10.07 18.98
N ASN A 88 -1.12 9.57 18.47
CA ASN A 88 -1.07 8.84 17.21
C ASN A 88 -0.31 7.52 17.41
N ILE A 89 -0.91 6.42 17.03
CA ILE A 89 -0.33 5.08 17.23
C ILE A 89 -0.26 4.35 15.89
N ILE A 90 0.91 3.84 15.56
CA ILE A 90 1.13 2.91 14.46
C ILE A 90 1.41 1.54 15.06
N LYS A 91 0.60 0.54 14.75
CA LYS A 91 0.81 -0.85 15.14
C LYS A 91 1.56 -1.59 14.06
N ILE A 92 2.67 -2.21 14.39
CA ILE A 92 3.58 -2.90 13.46
C ILE A 92 3.55 -4.40 13.75
N ASN A 93 3.36 -5.19 12.72
CA ASN A 93 3.49 -6.63 12.81
C ASN A 93 4.99 -7.00 12.83
N PRO A 94 5.52 -7.58 13.93
CA PRO A 94 6.94 -7.91 14.00
C PRO A 94 7.38 -8.95 12.95
N ASP A 95 6.48 -9.83 12.52
CA ASP A 95 6.80 -10.82 11.48
C ASP A 95 6.91 -10.17 10.09
N PHE A 96 6.29 -9.01 9.91
CA PHE A 96 6.38 -8.24 8.68
C PHE A 96 7.74 -7.53 8.54
N ALA A 97 8.36 -7.13 9.64
CA ALA A 97 9.72 -6.60 9.64
C ALA A 97 10.73 -7.60 9.01
N ASN A 98 10.43 -8.90 9.08
CA ASN A 98 11.23 -9.96 8.47
C ASN A 98 11.02 -10.08 6.94
N LYS A 99 9.99 -9.44 6.36
CA LYS A 99 9.73 -9.45 4.90
C LYS A 99 10.66 -8.51 4.11
N GLY A 100 11.38 -7.65 4.80
CA GLY A 100 12.40 -6.78 4.23
C GLY A 100 12.12 -5.28 4.41
N MET A 101 13.20 -4.50 4.44
CA MET A 101 13.15 -3.07 4.74
C MET A 101 12.42 -2.25 3.65
N THR A 102 12.47 -2.68 2.38
CA THR A 102 11.73 -2.02 1.30
C THR A 102 10.23 -2.05 1.55
N GLN A 103 9.70 -3.19 1.97
CA GLN A 103 8.28 -3.34 2.27
C GLN A 103 7.90 -2.63 3.57
N MET A 104 8.79 -2.63 4.57
CA MET A 104 8.62 -1.83 5.79
C MET A 104 8.51 -0.34 5.45
N TYR A 105 9.40 0.17 4.59
CA TYR A 105 9.41 1.56 4.15
C TYR A 105 8.08 1.97 3.50
N THR A 106 7.62 1.23 2.48
CA THR A 106 6.37 1.56 1.77
C THR A 106 5.15 1.43 2.69
N THR A 107 5.14 0.45 3.59
CA THR A 107 4.06 0.28 4.57
C THR A 107 4.03 1.43 5.58
N LEU A 108 5.17 1.85 6.12
CA LEU A 108 5.21 2.96 7.08
C LEU A 108 4.93 4.31 6.42
N ALA A 109 5.29 4.49 5.14
CA ALA A 109 4.86 5.64 4.36
C ALA A 109 3.34 5.67 4.16
N HIS A 110 2.70 4.50 3.98
CA HIS A 110 1.25 4.36 3.87
C HIS A 110 0.54 4.62 5.20
N GLU A 111 1.01 4.03 6.31
CA GLU A 111 0.34 4.13 7.62
C GLU A 111 0.69 5.42 8.38
N GLY A 112 1.92 5.90 8.20
CA GLY A 112 2.48 7.05 8.92
C GLY A 112 2.48 8.34 8.09
N TYR A 113 3.65 8.70 7.61
CA TYR A 113 3.93 9.94 6.88
C TYR A 113 4.42 9.66 5.45
N PRO A 114 3.80 10.28 4.44
CA PRO A 114 2.65 11.20 4.44
C PRO A 114 1.28 10.50 4.32
N GLY A 115 1.16 9.24 4.71
CA GLY A 115 -0.03 8.40 4.56
C GLY A 115 -1.14 8.70 5.57
N HIS A 116 -1.69 7.66 6.21
CA HIS A 116 -2.89 7.75 7.04
C HIS A 116 -2.74 8.68 8.25
N LEU A 117 -1.67 8.59 9.02
CA LEU A 117 -1.46 9.45 10.19
C LEU A 117 -1.49 10.93 9.78
N TYR A 118 -0.71 11.28 8.76
CA TYR A 118 -0.68 12.65 8.21
C TYR A 118 -2.07 13.08 7.71
N GLN A 119 -2.74 12.25 6.91
CA GLN A 119 -4.06 12.52 6.34
C GLN A 119 -5.11 12.82 7.42
N PHE A 120 -5.19 11.95 8.44
CA PHE A 120 -6.20 12.09 9.48
C PHE A 120 -5.91 13.26 10.41
N THR A 121 -4.66 13.49 10.79
CA THR A 121 -4.30 14.63 11.64
C THR A 121 -4.53 15.96 10.92
N ALA A 122 -4.17 16.07 9.64
CA ALA A 122 -4.44 17.24 8.82
C ALA A 122 -5.96 17.49 8.66
N SER A 123 -6.74 16.42 8.39
CA SER A 123 -8.19 16.51 8.29
C SER A 123 -8.85 16.94 9.63
N ASN A 124 -8.38 16.37 10.75
CA ASN A 124 -8.92 16.66 12.08
C ASN A 124 -8.60 18.08 12.53
N ALA A 125 -7.41 18.59 12.22
CA ALA A 125 -7.03 19.97 12.52
C ALA A 125 -7.76 21.02 11.66
N ASN A 126 -8.25 20.64 10.48
CA ASN A 126 -8.95 21.57 9.60
C ASN A 126 -10.36 21.89 10.12
N THR A 127 -10.57 23.14 10.54
CA THR A 127 -11.84 23.63 11.08
C THR A 127 -12.92 23.82 10.03
N ASP A 128 -12.57 23.90 8.75
CA ASP A 128 -13.52 24.03 7.64
C ASP A 128 -14.19 22.69 7.28
N ILE A 129 -13.63 21.59 7.76
CA ILE A 129 -14.20 20.25 7.56
C ILE A 129 -15.21 19.97 8.68
N PRO A 130 -16.53 19.78 8.38
CA PRO A 130 -17.52 19.42 9.39
C PRO A 130 -17.17 18.11 10.11
N ASN A 131 -17.43 18.03 11.41
CA ASN A 131 -17.10 16.83 12.20
C ASN A 131 -17.73 15.54 11.65
N VAL A 132 -18.95 15.62 11.10
CA VAL A 132 -19.59 14.47 10.45
C VAL A 132 -18.75 13.91 9.30
N ARG A 133 -18.04 14.77 8.56
CA ARG A 133 -17.15 14.34 7.48
C ARG A 133 -15.90 13.65 8.01
N LYS A 134 -15.39 14.05 9.17
CA LYS A 134 -14.21 13.47 9.80
C LYS A 134 -14.45 12.04 10.34
N ILE A 135 -15.70 11.74 10.73
CA ILE A 135 -16.08 10.41 11.26
C ILE A 135 -16.64 9.46 10.19
N LEU A 136 -17.01 9.97 9.02
CA LEU A 136 -17.47 9.13 7.92
C LEU A 136 -16.28 8.55 7.16
N SER A 137 -16.27 7.23 7.00
CA SER A 137 -15.24 6.55 6.22
C SER A 137 -15.55 6.65 4.72
N PHE A 138 -14.58 7.13 3.95
CA PHE A 138 -14.59 7.18 2.49
C PHE A 138 -13.39 6.39 1.97
N MET A 139 -13.44 5.08 2.12
CA MET A 139 -12.30 4.17 1.90
C MET A 139 -11.54 4.46 0.61
N GLY A 140 -12.23 4.75 -0.50
CA GLY A 140 -11.56 5.08 -1.77
C GLY A 140 -10.71 6.37 -1.69
N ALA A 141 -11.10 7.36 -0.89
CA ALA A 141 -10.29 8.56 -0.66
C ALA A 141 -9.20 8.30 0.39
N THR A 142 -9.49 7.50 1.40
CA THR A 142 -8.56 7.19 2.48
C THR A 142 -7.40 6.34 1.96
N GLU A 143 -7.69 5.18 1.40
CA GLU A 143 -6.67 4.27 0.88
C GLU A 143 -5.99 4.82 -0.38
N GLY A 144 -6.76 5.48 -1.25
CA GLY A 144 -6.21 6.11 -2.44
C GLY A 144 -5.17 7.17 -2.12
N TRP A 145 -5.42 7.98 -1.08
CA TRP A 145 -4.43 8.95 -0.58
C TRP A 145 -3.18 8.25 -0.08
N ALA A 146 -3.30 7.26 0.81
CA ALA A 146 -2.16 6.59 1.41
C ALA A 146 -1.30 5.86 0.35
N GLN A 147 -1.92 5.28 -0.68
CA GLN A 147 -1.21 4.72 -1.83
C GLN A 147 -0.49 5.79 -2.66
N TYR A 148 -1.14 6.92 -2.93
CA TYR A 148 -0.53 8.03 -3.63
C TYR A 148 0.66 8.59 -2.85
N ALA A 149 0.46 8.84 -1.56
CA ALA A 149 1.45 9.40 -0.66
C ALA A 149 2.68 8.47 -0.53
N SER A 150 2.47 7.18 -0.29
CA SER A 150 3.55 6.18 -0.25
C SER A 150 4.35 6.12 -1.55
N LYS A 151 3.69 6.23 -2.71
CA LYS A 151 4.40 6.29 -3.99
C LYS A 151 5.29 7.53 -4.10
N CYS A 152 4.83 8.70 -3.66
CA CYS A 152 5.64 9.93 -3.73
C CYS A 152 6.92 9.79 -2.91
N THR A 153 6.89 9.15 -1.74
CA THR A 153 8.08 8.97 -0.89
C THR A 153 9.20 8.14 -1.52
N LEU A 154 8.92 7.39 -2.60
CA LEU A 154 9.98 6.68 -3.30
C LEU A 154 11.03 7.64 -3.88
N ASP A 155 10.64 8.89 -4.16
CA ASP A 155 11.55 9.91 -4.67
C ASP A 155 12.56 10.40 -3.61
N TYR A 156 12.28 10.20 -2.31
CA TYR A 156 13.19 10.49 -1.20
C TYR A 156 14.34 9.48 -1.09
N LEU A 157 14.17 8.25 -1.63
CA LEU A 157 15.19 7.21 -1.55
C LEU A 157 16.39 7.51 -2.47
N ASP A 158 17.60 7.43 -1.93
CA ASP A 158 18.85 7.53 -2.70
C ASP A 158 19.11 6.22 -3.48
N THR A 159 18.39 6.06 -4.57
CA THR A 159 18.51 4.90 -5.47
C THR A 159 18.14 5.27 -6.90
N SER A 160 18.40 4.35 -7.85
CA SER A 160 18.09 4.58 -9.25
C SER A 160 16.57 4.67 -9.51
N GLU A 161 16.20 5.45 -10.51
CA GLU A 161 14.82 5.54 -10.99
C GLU A 161 14.24 4.17 -11.42
N GLY A 162 15.09 3.26 -11.88
CA GLY A 162 14.70 1.89 -12.22
C GLY A 162 14.27 1.11 -10.97
N ILE A 163 15.02 1.20 -9.88
CA ILE A 163 14.67 0.56 -8.59
C ILE A 163 13.37 1.16 -8.03
N LYS A 164 13.20 2.49 -8.01
CA LYS A 164 11.95 3.15 -7.57
C LYS A 164 10.74 2.64 -8.35
N LYS A 165 10.85 2.54 -9.68
CA LYS A 165 9.79 1.99 -10.53
C LYS A 165 9.48 0.53 -10.22
N LEU A 166 10.49 -0.29 -9.93
CA LEU A 166 10.33 -1.69 -9.56
C LEU A 166 9.60 -1.84 -8.22
N ILE A 167 9.96 -1.04 -7.20
CA ILE A 167 9.25 -1.01 -5.92
C ILE A 167 7.78 -0.66 -6.14
N TYR A 168 7.52 0.45 -6.84
CA TYR A 168 6.16 0.88 -7.15
C TYR A 168 5.34 -0.18 -7.91
N ALA A 169 5.94 -0.77 -8.94
CA ALA A 169 5.27 -1.78 -9.74
C ALA A 169 4.94 -3.04 -8.93
N ASN A 170 5.86 -3.48 -8.07
CA ASN A 170 5.65 -4.63 -7.20
C ASN A 170 4.44 -4.40 -6.27
N ASP A 171 4.33 -3.23 -5.66
CA ASP A 171 3.24 -2.91 -4.75
C ASP A 171 1.90 -2.79 -5.49
N ILE A 172 1.84 -1.97 -6.54
CA ILE A 172 0.56 -1.68 -7.21
C ILE A 172 0.02 -2.86 -8.03
N LEU A 173 0.88 -3.69 -8.60
CA LEU A 173 0.45 -4.85 -9.39
C LEU A 173 -0.31 -5.87 -8.53
N GLY A 174 0.12 -6.09 -7.30
CA GLY A 174 -0.59 -6.94 -6.35
C GLY A 174 -2.03 -6.46 -6.14
N TYR A 175 -2.20 -5.18 -5.78
CA TYR A 175 -3.52 -4.60 -5.58
C TYR A 175 -4.42 -4.64 -6.83
N ILE A 176 -3.85 -4.40 -8.02
CA ILE A 176 -4.59 -4.48 -9.28
C ILE A 176 -5.06 -5.92 -9.54
N LEU A 177 -4.19 -6.92 -9.35
CA LEU A 177 -4.54 -8.33 -9.54
C LEU A 177 -5.67 -8.77 -8.61
N TYR A 178 -5.56 -8.48 -7.31
CA TYR A 178 -6.60 -8.79 -6.32
C TYR A 178 -7.92 -8.06 -6.62
N SER A 179 -7.86 -6.79 -7.05
CA SER A 179 -9.07 -6.06 -7.47
C SER A 179 -9.73 -6.65 -8.71
N MET A 180 -8.93 -7.14 -9.67
CA MET A 180 -9.46 -7.80 -10.87
C MET A 180 -10.12 -9.13 -10.52
N VAL A 181 -9.54 -9.89 -9.59
CA VAL A 181 -10.15 -11.14 -9.07
C VAL A 181 -11.44 -10.82 -8.33
N ASP A 182 -11.46 -9.80 -7.48
CA ASP A 182 -12.65 -9.35 -6.75
C ASP A 182 -13.82 -9.04 -7.71
N VAL A 183 -13.57 -8.20 -8.72
CA VAL A 183 -14.58 -7.91 -9.77
C VAL A 183 -14.95 -9.17 -10.55
N GLY A 184 -13.99 -10.04 -10.80
CA GLY A 184 -14.21 -11.33 -11.46
C GLY A 184 -15.20 -12.20 -10.69
N VAL A 185 -14.93 -12.40 -9.42
CA VAL A 185 -15.74 -13.27 -8.54
C VAL A 185 -17.11 -12.63 -8.25
N ASN A 186 -17.12 -11.38 -7.75
CA ASN A 186 -18.33 -10.78 -7.21
C ASN A 186 -19.26 -10.12 -8.24
N TYR A 187 -18.74 -9.74 -9.39
CA TYR A 187 -19.54 -9.12 -10.45
C TYR A 187 -19.71 -10.01 -11.69
N ASN A 188 -18.66 -10.74 -12.12
CA ASN A 188 -18.73 -11.60 -13.31
C ASN A 188 -19.03 -13.07 -12.99
N GLY A 189 -19.12 -13.46 -11.72
CA GLY A 189 -19.42 -14.83 -11.30
C GLY A 189 -18.30 -15.84 -11.58
N TRP A 190 -17.03 -15.41 -11.52
CA TRP A 190 -15.91 -16.32 -11.69
C TRP A 190 -15.85 -17.34 -10.55
N ASP A 191 -15.72 -18.61 -10.91
CA ASP A 191 -15.36 -19.67 -10.00
C ASP A 191 -13.83 -19.73 -9.78
N TYR A 192 -13.39 -20.65 -8.94
CA TYR A 192 -11.98 -20.83 -8.63
C TYR A 192 -11.13 -21.15 -9.87
N GLU A 193 -11.63 -22.00 -10.77
CA GLU A 193 -10.89 -22.40 -11.97
C GLU A 193 -10.69 -21.20 -12.92
N LYS A 194 -11.68 -20.33 -13.03
CA LYS A 194 -11.56 -19.10 -13.84
C LYS A 194 -10.58 -18.09 -13.21
N VAL A 195 -10.55 -17.98 -11.87
CA VAL A 195 -9.54 -17.19 -11.17
C VAL A 195 -8.14 -17.77 -11.40
N LYS A 196 -7.99 -19.09 -11.31
CA LYS A 196 -6.72 -19.79 -11.56
C LYS A 196 -6.20 -19.52 -12.99
N GLU A 197 -7.06 -19.64 -14.00
CA GLU A 197 -6.72 -19.31 -15.39
C GLU A 197 -6.24 -17.85 -15.53
N TYR A 198 -6.97 -16.93 -14.91
CA TYR A 198 -6.62 -15.52 -14.93
C TYR A 198 -5.27 -15.23 -14.26
N MET A 199 -5.05 -15.72 -13.04
CA MET A 199 -3.82 -15.51 -12.27
C MET A 199 -2.61 -16.15 -12.98
N SER A 200 -2.77 -17.37 -13.49
CA SER A 200 -1.72 -18.05 -14.26
C SER A 200 -1.31 -17.28 -15.51
N THR A 201 -2.29 -16.69 -16.21
CA THR A 201 -2.03 -15.85 -17.38
C THR A 201 -1.34 -14.54 -17.01
N ALA A 202 -1.78 -13.90 -15.93
CA ALA A 202 -1.25 -12.61 -15.49
C ALA A 202 0.18 -12.72 -14.94
N LEU A 203 0.50 -13.81 -14.23
CA LEU A 203 1.80 -14.04 -13.60
C LEU A 203 2.77 -14.85 -14.46
N GLY A 204 2.33 -15.37 -15.61
CA GLY A 204 3.18 -16.07 -16.58
C GLY A 204 3.66 -17.45 -16.14
N SER A 205 3.04 -18.07 -15.14
CA SER A 205 3.42 -19.39 -14.63
C SER A 205 2.21 -20.16 -14.10
N ALA A 206 1.73 -21.12 -14.88
CA ALA A 206 0.50 -21.86 -14.58
C ALA A 206 0.61 -22.83 -13.37
N ASP A 207 1.80 -23.37 -13.12
CA ASP A 207 1.99 -24.52 -12.21
C ASP A 207 2.97 -24.26 -11.05
N SER A 208 3.30 -23.00 -10.76
CA SER A 208 4.13 -22.71 -9.59
C SER A 208 3.29 -22.74 -8.29
N GLU A 209 3.91 -23.27 -7.23
CA GLU A 209 3.30 -23.32 -5.90
C GLU A 209 2.89 -21.90 -5.41
N SER A 210 3.73 -20.89 -5.73
CA SER A 210 3.46 -19.49 -5.39
C SER A 210 2.22 -18.93 -6.10
N VAL A 211 2.03 -19.23 -7.40
CA VAL A 211 0.83 -18.81 -8.14
C VAL A 211 -0.42 -19.52 -7.62
N THR A 212 -0.29 -20.79 -7.26
CA THR A 212 -1.41 -21.53 -6.66
C THR A 212 -1.80 -20.96 -5.30
N ALA A 213 -0.84 -20.63 -4.45
CA ALA A 213 -1.10 -20.00 -3.15
C ALA A 213 -1.74 -18.62 -3.31
N ALA A 214 -1.17 -17.75 -4.16
CA ALA A 214 -1.70 -16.42 -4.45
C ALA A 214 -3.12 -16.49 -5.07
N THR A 215 -3.40 -17.48 -5.92
CA THR A 215 -4.73 -17.71 -6.51
C THR A 215 -5.75 -18.05 -5.43
N LYS A 216 -5.40 -18.97 -4.53
CA LYS A 216 -6.27 -19.37 -3.43
C LYS A 216 -6.56 -18.19 -2.51
N GLU A 217 -5.53 -17.46 -2.13
CA GLU A 217 -5.66 -16.29 -1.28
C GLU A 217 -6.56 -15.23 -1.91
N ALA A 218 -6.31 -14.85 -3.17
CA ALA A 218 -7.11 -13.86 -3.89
C ALA A 218 -8.57 -14.27 -4.01
N TYR A 219 -8.86 -15.55 -4.29
CA TYR A 219 -10.21 -16.08 -4.40
C TYR A 219 -10.94 -16.08 -3.05
N ASP A 220 -10.29 -16.59 -2.00
CA ASP A 220 -10.86 -16.64 -0.65
C ASP A 220 -11.14 -15.23 -0.12
N LEU A 221 -10.23 -14.29 -0.36
CA LEU A 221 -10.37 -12.91 0.06
C LEU A 221 -11.50 -12.18 -0.69
N ALA A 222 -11.61 -12.37 -2.01
CA ALA A 222 -12.71 -11.81 -2.79
C ALA A 222 -14.09 -12.30 -2.31
N ARG A 223 -14.17 -13.55 -1.82
CA ARG A 223 -15.41 -14.10 -1.28
C ARG A 223 -15.71 -13.65 0.15
N SER A 224 -14.71 -13.56 0.99
CA SER A 224 -14.88 -13.19 2.40
C SER A 224 -15.02 -11.68 2.62
N ASN A 225 -14.38 -10.88 1.77
CA ASN A 225 -14.35 -9.43 1.88
C ASN A 225 -14.56 -8.75 0.51
N PRO A 226 -15.78 -8.80 -0.06
CA PRO A 226 -16.06 -8.19 -1.36
C PRO A 226 -15.72 -6.70 -1.41
N GLY A 227 -14.97 -6.29 -2.43
CA GLY A 227 -14.60 -4.88 -2.64
C GLY A 227 -13.38 -4.43 -1.83
N TYR A 228 -12.72 -5.30 -1.07
CA TYR A 228 -11.65 -4.93 -0.14
C TYR A 228 -10.49 -4.16 -0.80
N PHE A 229 -9.99 -4.63 -1.95
CA PHE A 229 -8.85 -3.98 -2.63
C PHE A 229 -9.23 -2.86 -3.60
N LEU A 230 -10.52 -2.67 -3.90
CA LEU A 230 -10.95 -1.60 -4.81
C LEU A 230 -10.58 -0.19 -4.30
N PRO A 231 -10.66 0.14 -3.00
CA PRO A 231 -10.19 1.42 -2.48
C PRO A 231 -8.71 1.69 -2.78
N TYR A 232 -7.84 0.69 -2.59
CA TYR A 232 -6.39 0.79 -2.81
C TYR A 232 -6.02 1.01 -4.28
N THR A 233 -6.80 0.44 -5.20
CA THR A 233 -6.54 0.56 -6.65
C THR A 233 -7.32 1.69 -7.29
N VAL A 234 -8.66 1.62 -7.26
CA VAL A 234 -9.52 2.63 -7.92
C VAL A 234 -9.40 3.97 -7.21
N GLY A 235 -9.28 3.98 -5.87
CA GLY A 235 -9.03 5.19 -5.09
C GLY A 235 -7.76 5.88 -5.54
N TYR A 236 -6.63 5.16 -5.55
CA TYR A 236 -5.34 5.66 -6.02
C TYR A 236 -5.38 6.16 -7.46
N LEU A 237 -5.93 5.35 -8.39
CA LEU A 237 -6.01 5.71 -9.80
C LEU A 237 -6.91 6.91 -10.10
N LYS A 238 -7.69 7.38 -9.13
CA LYS A 238 -8.47 8.62 -9.22
C LYS A 238 -7.69 9.86 -8.75
N MET A 239 -6.56 9.65 -8.07
CA MET A 239 -5.69 10.73 -7.58
C MET A 239 -4.58 11.10 -8.55
N ILE A 240 -4.21 10.16 -9.44
CA ILE A 240 -3.24 10.37 -10.52
C ILE A 240 -3.99 10.56 -11.85
#